data_d5bdca596bbaa48eb491e1651007587f
#
_entry.id   d5bdca596bbaa48eb491e1651007587f
#
_cell.length_a   1.000
_cell.length_b   1.000
_cell.length_c   1.000
_cell.angle_alpha   90.00
_cell.angle_beta   90.00
_cell.angle_gamma   90.00
#
_symmetry.space_group_name_H-M   'P 1'
#
loop_
_entity.id
_entity.type
_entity.pdbx_description
1 polymer ?
#
loop_
_entity_poly.entity_id
_entity_poly.type
_entity_poly.pdbx_seq_one_letter_code
_entity_poly.pdbx_strand_id
1 'polypeptide(L)'
;MLSSYRNRTAYRSKTAQQKLRAPSIRRLFGEWVGNHDTKSAPLTICLTLALLLLVPLAAHAQPHFNGARALDYARQFVSIGPRWPTSPGHLRAEAFLRDHFKHDQLEEDTFTANTPIGPVAMRNFIVRYPGKKDGVIVLATHYETNYWLRNINFVGANDGASTTGLLMAIADQLRAQTAGGKKLDGYSVWLLFDDGEESIQPQWTDSDSTYGTRHLAAKWGRDGTLNKIKAFILTDMIGDKDLDIQRENRDADWLVALVSQAAKKYGDEKYFFKQQMEVEDDHLPFVRRGVPSIDLIDLNYGPNNSYHHTDKDTMDKISAHSLTIDGDVILETIRLIEVKGTGNRE
;
A
#
# COMPACT_ATOMS: atom_id res chain seq x y z
N MET A 1 14.22 -44.35 28.72
CA MET A 1 13.50 -45.56 28.29
C MET A 1 13.07 -45.35 26.87
N LEU A 2 13.60 -46.23 26.00
CA LEU A 2 13.42 -46.30 24.55
C LEU A 2 12.02 -46.78 24.14
N SER A 3 11.48 -46.30 23.01
CA SER A 3 10.76 -47.09 21.99
C SER A 3 10.25 -46.14 20.92
N SER A 4 10.85 -45.89 19.79
CA SER A 4 10.84 -46.54 18.47
C SER A 4 9.49 -47.03 17.98
N TYR A 5 8.95 -46.35 16.91
CA TYR A 5 8.24 -47.04 15.83
C TYR A 5 8.46 -46.28 14.50
N ARG A 6 9.19 -46.99 13.61
CA ARG A 6 9.23 -46.73 12.15
C ARG A 6 7.99 -47.34 11.52
N ASN A 7 7.39 -46.69 10.56
CA ASN A 7 6.82 -47.42 9.42
C ASN A 7 6.94 -46.60 8.13
N ARG A 8 7.65 -47.21 7.18
CA ARG A 8 7.78 -46.80 5.79
C ARG A 8 6.59 -47.36 5.02
N THR A 9 5.99 -46.57 4.15
CA THR A 9 5.31 -47.09 2.98
C THR A 9 5.65 -46.23 1.78
N ALA A 10 6.40 -46.82 0.88
CA ALA A 10 6.73 -46.29 -0.44
C ALA A 10 5.52 -46.45 -1.36
N TYR A 11 5.13 -45.42 -2.06
CA TYR A 11 4.21 -45.52 -3.20
C TYR A 11 4.96 -45.14 -4.48
N ARG A 12 5.08 -46.14 -5.37
CA ARG A 12 5.66 -46.05 -6.71
C ARG A 12 4.74 -45.24 -7.62
N SER A 13 5.27 -44.19 -8.23
CA SER A 13 4.66 -43.50 -9.35
C SER A 13 4.80 -44.30 -10.64
N LYS A 14 3.69 -44.54 -11.32
CA LYS A 14 3.69 -44.99 -12.73
C LYS A 14 3.47 -43.76 -13.59
N THR A 15 4.50 -43.40 -14.33
CA THR A 15 4.46 -42.44 -15.43
C THR A 15 3.68 -43.04 -16.61
N ALA A 16 2.61 -42.37 -17.02
CA ALA A 16 1.97 -42.57 -18.29
C ALA A 16 2.20 -41.29 -19.16
N GLN A 17 3.12 -41.42 -20.10
CA GLN A 17 3.31 -40.45 -21.16
C GLN A 17 2.19 -40.60 -22.18
N GLN A 18 1.29 -39.67 -22.27
CA GLN A 18 0.37 -39.53 -23.39
C GLN A 18 0.91 -38.46 -24.36
N LYS A 19 1.43 -38.96 -25.50
CA LYS A 19 1.79 -38.14 -26.66
C LYS A 19 0.50 -37.67 -27.33
N LEU A 20 0.19 -36.40 -27.21
CA LEU A 20 -0.82 -35.76 -28.04
C LEU A 20 -0.18 -35.35 -29.37
N ARG A 21 -0.63 -35.99 -30.45
CA ARG A 21 -0.33 -35.66 -31.85
C ARG A 21 -1.11 -34.38 -32.23
N ALA A 22 -0.41 -33.40 -32.77
CA ALA A 22 -1.01 -32.24 -33.42
C ALA A 22 -1.71 -32.67 -34.74
N PRO A 23 -2.89 -32.15 -35.05
CA PRO A 23 -3.51 -32.36 -36.36
C PRO A 23 -2.86 -31.45 -37.41
N SER A 24 -2.47 -32.09 -38.53
CA SER A 24 -1.94 -31.42 -39.70
C SER A 24 -3.05 -30.64 -40.43
N ILE A 25 -2.85 -29.32 -40.55
CA ILE A 25 -3.64 -28.48 -41.43
C ILE A 25 -3.11 -28.67 -42.86
N ARG A 26 -3.71 -29.60 -43.62
CA ARG A 26 -3.63 -29.70 -45.07
C ARG A 26 -4.99 -30.09 -45.56
N ARG A 27 -5.73 -29.11 -46.13
CA ARG A 27 -6.75 -29.16 -47.15
C ARG A 27 -7.77 -28.04 -46.94
N LEU A 28 -7.55 -26.94 -47.61
CA LEU A 28 -8.60 -26.01 -48.07
C LEU A 28 -7.96 -25.04 -49.08
N PHE A 29 -7.52 -25.58 -50.22
CA PHE A 29 -7.44 -24.83 -51.46
C PHE A 29 -8.02 -25.72 -52.53
N GLY A 30 -9.32 -25.54 -52.71
CA GLY A 30 -10.01 -26.04 -53.90
C GLY A 30 -9.65 -25.14 -55.09
N GLU A 31 -9.31 -25.77 -56.17
CA GLU A 31 -9.11 -25.15 -57.48
C GLU A 31 -10.33 -24.32 -57.88
N TRP A 32 -10.11 -23.05 -58.14
CA TRP A 32 -11.02 -22.24 -58.92
C TRP A 32 -10.25 -21.73 -60.15
N VAL A 33 -10.39 -22.47 -61.28
CA VAL A 33 -9.98 -22.00 -62.61
C VAL A 33 -11.13 -21.22 -63.16
N GLY A 34 -11.00 -19.93 -63.24
CA GLY A 34 -11.92 -19.02 -63.86
C GLY A 34 -11.14 -17.91 -64.55
N ASN A 35 -11.08 -18.03 -65.86
CA ASN A 35 -10.55 -17.06 -66.81
C ASN A 35 -11.33 -15.73 -66.71
N HIS A 36 -10.68 -14.64 -66.33
CA HIS A 36 -11.17 -13.28 -66.63
C HIS A 36 -10.03 -12.26 -66.71
N ASP A 37 -10.17 -11.45 -67.73
CA ASP A 37 -9.29 -10.42 -68.26
C ASP A 37 -8.56 -9.53 -67.25
N THR A 38 -7.29 -9.36 -67.54
CA THR A 38 -6.37 -8.40 -66.84
C THR A 38 -6.81 -6.97 -67.22
N LYS A 39 -7.43 -6.28 -66.23
CA LYS A 39 -7.37 -4.82 -66.16
C LYS A 39 -6.56 -4.47 -64.84
N SER A 40 -5.42 -3.90 -65.10
CA SER A 40 -4.47 -3.41 -64.08
C SER A 40 -5.16 -2.40 -63.17
N ALA A 41 -5.43 -2.79 -61.92
CA ALA A 41 -5.72 -1.85 -60.87
C ALA A 41 -4.40 -1.28 -60.33
N PRO A 42 -4.32 0.02 -60.07
CA PRO A 42 -3.04 0.66 -59.75
C PRO A 42 -2.52 0.18 -58.36
N LEU A 43 -1.26 -0.20 -58.37
CA LEU A 43 -0.46 -0.68 -57.21
C LEU A 43 -0.42 0.31 -56.02
N THR A 44 -0.98 1.49 -56.19
CA THR A 44 -0.96 2.60 -55.22
C THR A 44 -1.93 2.43 -54.05
N ILE A 45 -3.00 1.62 -54.23
CA ILE A 45 -4.02 1.46 -53.14
C ILE A 45 -3.60 0.43 -52.08
N CYS A 46 -2.75 -0.55 -52.45
CA CYS A 46 -2.28 -1.54 -51.51
C CYS A 46 -1.17 -1.03 -50.56
N LEU A 47 -0.39 -0.01 -50.97
CA LEU A 47 0.64 0.57 -50.09
C LEU A 47 0.09 1.52 -49.03
N THR A 48 -1.05 2.17 -49.30
CA THR A 48 -1.68 3.07 -48.30
C THR A 48 -2.42 2.33 -47.21
N LEU A 49 -2.96 1.13 -47.44
CA LEU A 49 -3.57 0.30 -46.38
C LEU A 49 -2.53 -0.39 -45.48
N ALA A 50 -1.33 -0.69 -45.99
CA ALA A 50 -0.27 -1.30 -45.19
C ALA A 50 0.43 -0.28 -44.25
N LEU A 51 0.43 1.02 -44.61
CA LEU A 51 1.00 2.06 -43.76
C LEU A 51 0.10 2.48 -42.58
N LEU A 52 -1.22 2.23 -42.67
CA LEU A 52 -2.18 2.53 -41.61
C LEU A 52 -2.19 1.48 -40.48
N LEU A 53 -1.54 0.31 -40.65
CA LEU A 53 -1.44 -0.75 -39.64
C LEU A 53 -0.14 -0.68 -38.83
N LEU A 54 0.75 0.28 -39.09
CA LEU A 54 1.98 0.52 -38.34
C LEU A 54 1.91 1.79 -37.49
N VAL A 55 0.73 2.16 -36.98
CA VAL A 55 0.67 3.05 -35.83
C VAL A 55 1.16 2.20 -34.67
N PRO A 56 2.37 2.43 -34.13
CA PRO A 56 2.74 1.78 -32.88
C PRO A 56 1.65 2.16 -31.90
N LEU A 57 0.94 1.18 -31.33
CA LEU A 57 0.29 1.37 -30.05
C LEU A 57 1.44 1.74 -29.12
N ALA A 58 1.75 3.02 -29.02
CA ALA A 58 2.51 3.54 -27.91
C ALA A 58 1.67 3.16 -26.69
N ALA A 59 2.01 2.04 -26.07
CA ALA A 59 1.53 1.73 -24.74
C ALA A 59 1.92 2.97 -23.93
N HIS A 60 0.93 3.82 -23.64
CA HIS A 60 1.15 4.94 -22.72
C HIS A 60 1.48 4.27 -21.41
N ALA A 61 2.78 4.16 -21.12
CA ALA A 61 3.25 3.81 -19.80
C ALA A 61 2.53 4.76 -18.86
N GLN A 62 1.76 4.23 -17.94
CA GLN A 62 1.13 5.08 -16.93
C GLN A 62 2.25 5.83 -16.22
N PRO A 63 2.11 7.15 -16.02
CA PRO A 63 3.13 7.90 -15.35
C PRO A 63 3.32 7.31 -13.94
N HIS A 64 4.58 7.13 -13.54
CA HIS A 64 4.92 6.70 -12.20
C HIS A 64 4.40 7.70 -11.16
N PHE A 65 4.19 7.21 -9.95
CA PHE A 65 3.88 8.03 -8.80
C PHE A 65 4.99 9.06 -8.56
N ASN A 66 4.62 10.25 -8.11
CA ASN A 66 5.58 11.31 -7.85
C ASN A 66 6.22 11.18 -6.46
N GLY A 67 7.16 10.24 -6.30
CA GLY A 67 7.90 10.04 -5.05
C GLY A 67 8.75 11.25 -4.65
N ALA A 68 9.16 12.10 -5.59
CA ALA A 68 9.85 13.36 -5.25
C ALA A 68 8.91 14.31 -4.49
N ARG A 69 7.63 14.35 -4.84
CA ARG A 69 6.61 15.12 -4.12
C ARG A 69 6.37 14.56 -2.72
N ALA A 70 6.30 13.23 -2.59
CA ALA A 70 6.18 12.55 -1.29
C ALA A 70 7.39 12.86 -0.40
N LEU A 71 8.61 12.76 -0.94
CA LEU A 71 9.84 13.11 -0.22
C LEU A 71 9.89 14.59 0.20
N ASP A 72 9.35 15.51 -0.61
CA ASP A 72 9.26 16.92 -0.26
C ASP A 72 8.30 17.14 0.92
N TYR A 73 7.15 16.48 0.93
CA TYR A 73 6.24 16.49 2.07
C TYR A 73 6.87 15.89 3.32
N ALA A 74 7.54 14.74 3.21
CA ALA A 74 8.28 14.14 4.32
C ALA A 74 9.32 15.11 4.89
N ARG A 75 10.07 15.82 4.03
CA ARG A 75 11.05 16.84 4.46
C ARG A 75 10.39 17.98 5.22
N GLN A 76 9.27 18.50 4.73
CA GLN A 76 8.51 19.54 5.42
C GLN A 76 8.05 19.04 6.80
N PHE A 77 7.56 17.80 6.88
CA PHE A 77 7.10 17.19 8.11
C PHE A 77 8.23 16.96 9.11
N VAL A 78 9.37 16.44 8.67
CA VAL A 78 10.59 16.26 9.49
C VAL A 78 11.12 17.60 10.02
N SER A 79 10.94 18.70 9.27
CA SER A 79 11.37 20.04 9.72
C SER A 79 10.65 20.54 10.98
N ILE A 80 9.53 19.92 11.36
CA ILE A 80 8.81 20.15 12.62
C ILE A 80 9.67 19.73 13.81
N GLY A 81 10.56 18.76 13.62
CA GLY A 81 11.37 18.11 14.66
C GLY A 81 10.65 16.93 15.33
N PRO A 82 11.17 16.46 16.47
CA PRO A 82 10.55 15.37 17.22
C PRO A 82 9.09 15.68 17.62
N ARG A 83 8.21 14.67 17.49
CA ARG A 83 6.75 14.84 17.54
C ARG A 83 6.08 13.92 18.55
N TRP A 84 6.78 13.56 19.64
CA TRP A 84 6.21 12.67 20.66
C TRP A 84 4.91 13.25 21.26
N PRO A 85 3.96 12.42 21.68
CA PRO A 85 2.71 12.85 22.30
C PRO A 85 2.93 13.88 23.43
N THR A 86 2.15 14.94 23.45
CA THR A 86 2.26 16.11 24.36
C THR A 86 3.39 17.11 24.05
N SER A 87 4.26 16.85 23.10
CA SER A 87 5.34 17.79 22.74
C SER A 87 4.83 19.01 21.96
N PRO A 88 5.57 20.12 21.96
CA PRO A 88 5.28 21.21 21.02
C PRO A 88 5.41 20.80 19.56
N GLY A 89 6.26 19.80 19.25
CA GLY A 89 6.38 19.21 17.91
C GLY A 89 5.11 18.49 17.48
N HIS A 90 4.53 17.70 18.38
CA HIS A 90 3.27 17.01 18.14
C HIS A 90 2.13 18.00 17.81
N LEU A 91 1.96 19.05 18.59
CA LEU A 91 0.97 20.10 18.31
C LEU A 91 1.20 20.81 16.96
N ARG A 92 2.47 21.01 16.56
CA ARG A 92 2.79 21.56 15.23
C ARG A 92 2.49 20.58 14.11
N ALA A 93 2.71 19.26 14.32
CA ALA A 93 2.36 18.24 13.35
C ALA A 93 0.85 18.16 13.12
N GLU A 94 0.05 18.19 14.20
CA GLU A 94 -1.41 18.30 14.08
C GLU A 94 -1.83 19.56 13.30
N ALA A 95 -1.23 20.70 13.62
CA ALA A 95 -1.53 21.96 12.93
C ALA A 95 -1.15 21.92 11.45
N PHE A 96 -0.03 21.27 11.13
CA PHE A 96 0.43 21.08 9.76
C PHE A 96 -0.53 20.20 8.95
N LEU A 97 -0.95 19.05 9.49
CA LEU A 97 -1.93 18.17 8.83
C LEU A 97 -3.27 18.88 8.64
N ARG A 98 -3.75 19.58 9.67
CA ARG A 98 -5.00 20.36 9.62
C ARG A 98 -4.95 21.45 8.55
N ASP A 99 -3.87 22.20 8.45
CA ASP A 99 -3.72 23.24 7.43
C ASP A 99 -3.61 22.64 6.02
N HIS A 100 -2.89 21.54 5.85
CA HIS A 100 -2.75 20.87 4.55
C HIS A 100 -4.09 20.36 4.02
N PHE A 101 -4.94 19.81 4.90
CA PHE A 101 -6.21 19.18 4.53
C PHE A 101 -7.46 20.04 4.78
N LYS A 102 -7.29 21.32 5.13
CA LYS A 102 -8.42 22.25 5.47
C LYS A 102 -9.49 22.42 4.39
N HIS A 103 -9.17 22.07 3.14
CA HIS A 103 -10.09 22.14 2.01
C HIS A 103 -10.62 20.77 1.56
N ASP A 104 -10.20 19.70 2.22
CA ASP A 104 -10.68 18.34 1.99
C ASP A 104 -11.81 17.99 2.97
N GLN A 105 -12.41 16.79 2.79
CA GLN A 105 -13.34 16.25 3.77
C GLN A 105 -12.56 15.67 4.96
N LEU A 106 -12.08 16.55 5.82
CA LEU A 106 -11.29 16.22 7.01
C LEU A 106 -12.19 15.99 8.22
N GLU A 107 -12.02 14.86 8.90
CA GLU A 107 -12.52 14.58 10.25
C GLU A 107 -11.33 14.54 11.22
N GLU A 108 -11.46 15.22 12.35
CA GLU A 108 -10.56 15.12 13.49
C GLU A 108 -11.22 14.24 14.56
N ASP A 109 -10.70 13.06 14.79
CA ASP A 109 -11.18 12.12 15.80
C ASP A 109 -10.36 12.25 17.07
N THR A 110 -10.84 13.07 18.01
CA THR A 110 -10.16 13.35 19.28
C THR A 110 -10.57 12.37 20.35
N PHE A 111 -9.60 11.89 21.14
CA PHE A 111 -9.85 10.99 22.27
C PHE A 111 -8.81 11.22 23.36
N THR A 112 -9.05 10.62 24.52
CA THR A 112 -8.07 10.57 25.60
C THR A 112 -7.60 9.14 25.80
N ALA A 113 -6.29 8.92 25.60
CA ALA A 113 -5.64 7.64 25.84
C ALA A 113 -5.22 7.53 27.31
N ASN A 114 -5.48 6.39 27.94
CA ASN A 114 -4.89 6.05 29.23
C ASN A 114 -3.51 5.46 29.01
N THR A 115 -2.47 6.23 29.31
CA THR A 115 -1.08 5.86 29.05
C THR A 115 -0.29 5.66 30.34
N PRO A 116 0.91 5.06 30.32
CA PRO A 116 1.80 4.93 31.47
C PRO A 116 2.19 6.27 32.13
N ILE A 117 2.06 7.38 31.42
CA ILE A 117 2.32 8.74 31.97
C ILE A 117 1.04 9.46 32.40
N GLY A 118 -0.10 8.76 32.42
CA GLY A 118 -1.41 9.31 32.70
C GLY A 118 -2.26 9.55 31.45
N PRO A 119 -3.41 10.22 31.60
CA PRO A 119 -4.28 10.54 30.45
C PRO A 119 -3.58 11.49 29.48
N VAL A 120 -3.55 11.11 28.20
CA VAL A 120 -2.99 11.92 27.09
C VAL A 120 -4.08 12.16 26.06
N ALA A 121 -4.27 13.43 25.67
CA ALA A 121 -5.13 13.76 24.55
C ALA A 121 -4.41 13.44 23.25
N MET A 122 -5.07 12.67 22.38
CA MET A 122 -4.59 12.22 21.09
C MET A 122 -5.63 12.54 19.99
N ARG A 123 -5.19 12.48 18.73
CA ARG A 123 -6.04 12.86 17.61
C ARG A 123 -5.69 12.11 16.34
N ASN A 124 -6.64 11.37 15.81
CA ASN A 124 -6.57 10.84 14.45
C ASN A 124 -7.11 11.86 13.45
N PHE A 125 -6.48 11.94 12.27
CA PHE A 125 -6.99 12.69 11.13
C PHE A 125 -7.47 11.73 10.04
N ILE A 126 -8.72 11.89 9.61
CA ILE A 126 -9.31 11.05 8.56
C ILE A 126 -9.72 11.95 7.40
N VAL A 127 -9.04 11.80 6.25
CA VAL A 127 -9.35 12.56 5.04
C VAL A 127 -10.09 11.65 4.06
N ARG A 128 -11.29 12.06 3.62
CA ARG A 128 -12.18 11.23 2.83
C ARG A 128 -12.31 11.69 1.40
N TYR A 129 -12.08 10.76 0.47
CA TYR A 129 -12.32 10.94 -0.96
C TYR A 129 -13.45 10.01 -1.39
N PRO A 130 -14.65 10.54 -1.71
CA PRO A 130 -15.84 9.75 -1.96
C PRO A 130 -15.74 8.97 -3.26
N GLY A 131 -16.14 7.71 -3.26
CA GLY A 131 -16.25 6.82 -4.41
C GLY A 131 -17.69 6.58 -4.85
N LYS A 132 -17.87 5.97 -6.04
CA LYS A 132 -19.17 5.59 -6.59
C LYS A 132 -19.64 4.23 -6.08
N LYS A 133 -18.70 3.34 -5.70
CA LYS A 133 -19.01 2.01 -5.17
C LYS A 133 -19.25 2.06 -3.66
N ASP A 134 -20.14 1.21 -3.18
CA ASP A 134 -20.35 1.05 -1.75
C ASP A 134 -19.18 0.31 -1.09
N GLY A 135 -18.49 1.00 -0.21
CA GLY A 135 -17.33 0.52 0.54
C GLY A 135 -16.21 1.54 0.60
N VAL A 136 -15.22 1.21 1.42
CA VAL A 136 -14.08 2.08 1.75
C VAL A 136 -12.79 1.27 1.67
N ILE A 137 -11.76 1.84 1.08
CA ILE A 137 -10.37 1.40 1.25
C ILE A 137 -9.71 2.44 2.16
N VAL A 138 -9.09 1.99 3.25
CA VAL A 138 -8.36 2.84 4.19
C VAL A 138 -6.87 2.68 3.90
N LEU A 139 -6.18 3.81 3.70
CA LEU A 139 -4.71 3.90 3.73
C LEU A 139 -4.34 4.57 5.04
N ALA A 140 -3.50 3.93 5.84
CA ALA A 140 -3.15 4.38 7.18
C ALA A 140 -1.65 4.58 7.37
N THR A 141 -1.29 5.48 8.27
CA THR A 141 0.05 5.72 8.79
C THR A 141 -0.04 6.47 10.10
N HIS A 142 0.90 6.25 11.01
CA HIS A 142 1.07 7.11 12.17
C HIS A 142 1.84 8.40 11.81
N TYR A 143 1.74 9.43 12.64
CA TYR A 143 2.42 10.71 12.37
C TYR A 143 3.29 11.23 13.52
N GLU A 144 3.16 10.66 14.70
CA GLU A 144 3.96 11.07 15.87
C GLU A 144 5.30 10.33 15.91
N THR A 145 6.05 10.51 16.98
CA THR A 145 7.30 9.81 17.31
C THR A 145 7.29 9.33 18.76
N ASN A 146 8.09 8.34 19.07
CA ASN A 146 8.16 7.71 20.39
C ASN A 146 8.36 8.72 21.54
N TYR A 147 7.55 8.60 22.57
CA TYR A 147 7.71 9.40 23.78
C TYR A 147 8.98 9.06 24.57
N TRP A 148 9.37 7.79 24.63
CA TRP A 148 10.57 7.37 25.37
C TRP A 148 11.87 7.86 24.74
N LEU A 149 11.87 8.22 23.43
CA LEU A 149 12.99 8.83 22.73
C LEU A 149 13.07 10.37 22.87
N ARG A 150 12.22 10.98 23.66
CA ARG A 150 12.11 12.45 23.81
C ARG A 150 13.40 13.18 24.22
N ASN A 151 14.39 12.45 24.75
CA ASN A 151 15.68 13.00 25.19
C ASN A 151 16.75 12.99 24.11
N ILE A 152 16.45 12.47 22.91
CA ILE A 152 17.32 12.51 21.75
C ILE A 152 16.60 13.23 20.59
N ASN A 153 17.34 13.61 19.56
CA ASN A 153 16.74 14.26 18.39
C ASN A 153 16.19 13.21 17.41
N PHE A 154 15.26 12.38 17.87
CA PHE A 154 14.58 11.42 17.01
C PHE A 154 13.50 12.14 16.19
N VAL A 155 13.75 12.33 14.90
CA VAL A 155 12.83 13.05 13.99
C VAL A 155 11.94 12.12 13.17
N GLY A 156 12.14 10.81 13.24
CA GLY A 156 11.34 9.81 12.55
C GLY A 156 11.18 10.15 11.07
N ALA A 157 12.29 10.17 10.31
CA ALA A 157 12.23 10.54 8.90
C ALA A 157 11.64 9.41 8.05
N ASN A 158 11.99 8.16 8.33
CA ASN A 158 11.35 6.98 7.77
C ASN A 158 10.12 6.61 8.61
N ASP A 159 10.30 6.63 9.92
CA ASP A 159 9.35 6.23 10.94
C ASP A 159 8.34 7.36 11.18
N GLY A 160 7.19 7.21 10.52
CA GLY A 160 6.05 8.13 10.46
C GLY A 160 6.13 9.25 9.41
N ALA A 161 7.29 9.87 9.13
CA ALA A 161 7.29 11.01 8.22
C ALA A 161 7.34 10.61 6.73
N SER A 162 8.01 9.53 6.35
CA SER A 162 8.06 9.04 4.98
C SER A 162 6.66 8.67 4.47
N THR A 163 5.92 7.96 5.28
CA THR A 163 4.56 7.48 5.02
C THR A 163 3.52 8.60 5.10
N THR A 164 3.65 9.52 6.08
CA THR A 164 2.86 10.77 6.09
C THR A 164 3.05 11.53 4.77
N GLY A 165 4.29 11.71 4.30
CA GLY A 165 4.57 12.38 3.04
C GLY A 165 4.02 11.64 1.82
N LEU A 166 4.06 10.30 1.83
CA LEU A 166 3.47 9.47 0.79
C LEU A 166 1.95 9.66 0.71
N LEU A 167 1.25 9.55 1.84
CA LEU A 167 -0.21 9.72 1.88
C LEU A 167 -0.62 11.15 1.46
N MET A 168 0.15 12.17 1.83
CA MET A 168 -0.09 13.54 1.36
C MET A 168 0.05 13.68 -0.16
N ALA A 169 1.02 13.00 -0.78
CA ALA A 169 1.19 13.00 -2.22
C ALA A 169 0.12 12.16 -2.94
N ILE A 170 -0.37 11.08 -2.34
CA ILE A 170 -1.55 10.34 -2.80
C ILE A 170 -2.78 11.24 -2.73
N ALA A 171 -2.94 12.02 -1.65
CA ALA A 171 -4.04 12.98 -1.52
C ALA A 171 -4.08 14.00 -2.67
N ASP A 172 -2.94 14.50 -3.15
CA ASP A 172 -2.88 15.39 -4.30
C ASP A 172 -3.54 14.78 -5.54
N GLN A 173 -3.31 13.49 -5.79
CA GLN A 173 -3.92 12.77 -6.92
C GLN A 173 -5.43 12.53 -6.72
N LEU A 174 -5.83 12.10 -5.51
CA LEU A 174 -7.24 11.87 -5.18
C LEU A 174 -8.05 13.17 -5.22
N ARG A 175 -7.47 14.27 -4.75
CA ARG A 175 -8.05 15.63 -4.82
C ARG A 175 -8.26 16.05 -6.27
N ALA A 176 -7.30 15.81 -7.15
CA ALA A 176 -7.43 16.11 -8.58
C ALA A 176 -8.56 15.30 -9.23
N GLN A 177 -8.71 14.03 -8.87
CA GLN A 177 -9.77 13.15 -9.39
C GLN A 177 -11.16 13.54 -8.87
N THR A 178 -11.26 14.05 -7.65
CA THR A 178 -12.52 14.44 -7.01
C THR A 178 -12.86 15.94 -7.18
N ALA A 179 -12.02 16.69 -7.88
CA ALA A 179 -12.23 18.12 -8.12
C ALA A 179 -13.62 18.41 -8.74
N GLY A 180 -14.24 19.51 -8.27
CA GLY A 180 -15.58 19.90 -8.72
C GLY A 180 -16.70 19.00 -8.21
N GLY A 181 -16.49 18.28 -7.10
CA GLY A 181 -17.49 17.41 -6.48
C GLY A 181 -17.66 16.05 -7.17
N LYS A 182 -16.71 15.67 -8.02
CA LYS A 182 -16.68 14.34 -8.64
C LYS A 182 -16.44 13.25 -7.57
N LYS A 183 -16.77 12.03 -7.92
CA LYS A 183 -16.47 10.85 -7.11
C LYS A 183 -15.45 9.97 -7.84
N LEU A 184 -14.59 9.29 -7.11
CA LEU A 184 -13.74 8.24 -7.64
C LEU A 184 -14.62 7.17 -8.32
N ASP A 185 -14.14 6.57 -9.39
CA ASP A 185 -14.90 5.52 -10.10
C ASP A 185 -15.06 4.23 -9.29
N GLY A 186 -14.18 4.03 -8.30
CA GLY A 186 -14.14 2.88 -7.40
C GLY A 186 -14.82 3.09 -6.04
N TYR A 187 -14.23 2.47 -5.02
CA TYR A 187 -14.59 2.65 -3.62
C TYR A 187 -14.16 4.04 -3.12
N SER A 188 -14.76 4.48 -2.01
CA SER A 188 -14.21 5.62 -1.29
C SER A 188 -12.81 5.29 -0.78
N VAL A 189 -11.87 6.25 -0.84
CA VAL A 189 -10.54 6.13 -0.26
C VAL A 189 -10.45 7.07 0.94
N TRP A 190 -10.10 6.53 2.09
CA TRP A 190 -9.87 7.30 3.30
C TRP A 190 -8.39 7.24 3.64
N LEU A 191 -7.78 8.40 3.88
CA LEU A 191 -6.44 8.50 4.41
C LEU A 191 -6.55 8.70 5.91
N LEU A 192 -5.92 7.83 6.67
CA LEU A 192 -5.84 7.87 8.12
C LEU A 192 -4.41 8.24 8.52
N PHE A 193 -4.28 9.34 9.23
CA PHE A 193 -3.07 9.70 9.96
C PHE A 193 -3.41 9.51 11.42
N ASP A 194 -2.95 8.43 12.00
CA ASP A 194 -3.30 8.09 13.37
C ASP A 194 -2.24 8.56 14.37
N ASP A 195 -2.64 8.59 15.63
CA ASP A 195 -1.88 9.17 16.73
C ASP A 195 -1.66 8.13 17.83
N GLY A 196 -0.44 8.03 18.28
CA GLY A 196 -0.09 7.11 19.36
C GLY A 196 -0.02 5.66 18.92
N GLU A 197 0.50 5.40 17.73
CA GLU A 197 0.96 4.09 17.33
C GLU A 197 2.09 3.65 18.26
N GLU A 198 3.04 4.54 18.47
CA GLU A 198 4.25 4.33 19.24
C GLU A 198 4.01 4.19 20.75
N SER A 199 4.78 3.30 21.35
CA SER A 199 4.72 3.09 22.79
C SER A 199 5.27 4.28 23.60
N ILE A 200 4.66 4.54 24.74
CA ILE A 200 5.14 5.56 25.68
C ILE A 200 6.38 5.09 26.43
N GLN A 201 6.47 3.78 26.73
CA GLN A 201 7.62 3.14 27.38
C GLN A 201 8.48 2.43 26.33
N PRO A 202 9.78 2.18 26.62
CA PRO A 202 10.64 1.43 25.69
C PRO A 202 10.14 0.00 25.38
N GLN A 203 9.33 -0.57 26.27
CA GLN A 203 8.76 -1.90 26.12
C GLN A 203 7.40 -1.80 25.45
N TRP A 204 7.30 -2.27 24.23
CA TRP A 204 6.04 -2.39 23.50
C TRP A 204 5.09 -3.39 24.17
N THR A 205 3.84 -3.01 24.32
CA THR A 205 2.78 -3.91 24.82
C THR A 205 1.43 -3.56 24.19
N ASP A 206 0.51 -4.52 24.12
CA ASP A 206 -0.88 -4.32 23.64
C ASP A 206 -1.63 -3.16 24.31
N SER A 207 -1.24 -2.79 25.52
CA SER A 207 -1.87 -1.70 26.27
C SER A 207 -1.15 -0.36 26.12
N ASP A 208 0.12 -0.38 25.69
CA ASP A 208 0.98 0.79 25.53
C ASP A 208 1.50 0.85 24.10
N SER A 209 0.60 0.97 23.13
CA SER A 209 0.85 1.15 21.70
C SER A 209 -0.47 1.31 20.95
N THR A 210 -0.42 1.63 19.67
CA THR A 210 -1.55 1.65 18.72
C THR A 210 -2.82 2.30 19.30
N TYR A 211 -2.65 3.36 20.09
CA TYR A 211 -3.77 4.00 20.81
C TYR A 211 -4.83 4.54 19.86
N GLY A 212 -4.42 5.20 18.77
CA GLY A 212 -5.30 5.79 17.78
C GLY A 212 -6.13 4.76 17.05
N THR A 213 -5.49 3.75 16.53
CA THR A 213 -6.15 2.68 15.77
C THR A 213 -6.98 1.76 16.64
N ARG A 214 -6.56 1.48 17.89
CA ARG A 214 -7.41 0.76 18.87
C ARG A 214 -8.68 1.54 19.19
N HIS A 215 -8.55 2.87 19.41
CA HIS A 215 -9.71 3.74 19.64
C HIS A 215 -10.65 3.72 18.42
N LEU A 216 -10.09 3.93 17.23
CA LEU A 216 -10.85 4.06 15.99
C LEU A 216 -11.53 2.75 15.59
N ALA A 217 -10.83 1.61 15.68
CA ALA A 217 -11.41 0.30 15.41
C ALA A 217 -12.56 -0.02 16.39
N ALA A 218 -12.46 0.38 17.64
CA ALA A 218 -13.55 0.24 18.60
C ALA A 218 -14.73 1.18 18.28
N LYS A 219 -14.48 2.44 17.91
CA LYS A 219 -15.50 3.41 17.48
C LYS A 219 -16.25 2.90 16.23
N TRP A 220 -15.49 2.55 15.19
CA TRP A 220 -16.04 2.07 13.92
C TRP A 220 -16.74 0.69 14.02
N GLY A 221 -16.35 -0.11 15.02
CA GLY A 221 -17.08 -1.34 15.36
C GLY A 221 -18.46 -1.07 15.92
N ARG A 222 -18.59 -0.05 16.79
CA ARG A 222 -19.87 0.33 17.40
C ARG A 222 -20.85 0.98 16.43
N ASP A 223 -20.36 1.80 15.50
CA ASP A 223 -21.21 2.54 14.54
C ASP A 223 -21.41 1.78 13.20
N GLY A 224 -20.82 0.60 13.05
CA GLY A 224 -20.95 -0.25 11.87
C GLY A 224 -20.05 0.13 10.70
N THR A 225 -19.16 1.11 10.85
CA THR A 225 -18.23 1.54 9.79
C THR A 225 -17.28 0.42 9.36
N LEU A 226 -16.86 -0.46 10.29
CA LEU A 226 -15.96 -1.59 9.94
C LEU A 226 -16.54 -2.46 8.83
N ASN A 227 -17.86 -2.63 8.76
CA ASN A 227 -18.51 -3.46 7.73
C ASN A 227 -18.37 -2.87 6.31
N LYS A 228 -18.06 -1.59 6.20
CA LYS A 228 -17.86 -0.89 4.92
C LYS A 228 -16.42 -0.99 4.44
N ILE A 229 -15.46 -1.31 5.31
CA ILE A 229 -14.05 -1.37 4.96
C ILE A 229 -13.79 -2.64 4.14
N LYS A 230 -13.34 -2.43 2.91
CA LYS A 230 -12.99 -3.50 1.97
C LYS A 230 -11.54 -3.95 2.14
N ALA A 231 -10.67 -3.01 2.45
CA ALA A 231 -9.26 -3.24 2.76
C ALA A 231 -8.75 -2.14 3.69
N PHE A 232 -7.89 -2.50 4.63
CA PHE A 232 -7.08 -1.60 5.43
C PHE A 232 -5.62 -1.83 5.05
N ILE A 233 -4.97 -0.81 4.53
CA ILE A 233 -3.58 -0.85 4.06
C ILE A 233 -2.79 0.10 4.95
N LEU A 234 -2.00 -0.47 5.84
CA LEU A 234 -1.05 0.26 6.65
C LEU A 234 0.23 0.47 5.85
N THR A 235 0.88 1.60 6.07
CA THR A 235 2.20 1.89 5.54
C THR A 235 3.08 2.38 6.68
N ASP A 236 4.20 1.70 6.93
CA ASP A 236 5.16 2.08 7.93
C ASP A 236 6.60 1.87 7.45
N MET A 237 7.47 2.87 7.70
CA MET A 237 8.91 2.83 7.42
C MET A 237 9.30 2.51 5.96
N ILE A 238 8.46 2.81 4.98
CA ILE A 238 8.65 2.42 3.57
C ILE A 238 9.48 3.41 2.73
N GLY A 239 10.14 4.36 3.36
CA GLY A 239 10.99 5.34 2.64
C GLY A 239 12.45 4.93 2.52
N ASP A 240 12.91 3.83 3.13
CA ASP A 240 14.32 3.43 3.14
C ASP A 240 14.91 3.36 1.73
N LYS A 241 16.15 3.85 1.59
CA LYS A 241 16.89 3.75 0.32
C LYS A 241 17.14 2.31 -0.12
N ASP A 242 17.29 1.41 0.83
CA ASP A 242 17.52 -0.03 0.64
C ASP A 242 16.23 -0.83 0.84
N LEU A 243 15.11 -0.33 0.31
CA LEU A 243 13.76 -0.84 0.48
C LEU A 243 13.65 -2.37 0.41
N ASP A 244 13.06 -2.98 1.45
CA ASP A 244 12.81 -4.42 1.56
C ASP A 244 11.53 -4.69 2.38
N ILE A 245 10.35 -4.49 1.77
CA ILE A 245 9.05 -4.68 2.43
C ILE A 245 8.88 -6.14 2.82
N GLN A 246 8.76 -6.41 4.12
CA GLN A 246 8.50 -7.74 4.64
C GLN A 246 7.00 -8.05 4.59
N ARG A 247 6.66 -9.34 4.58
CA ARG A 247 5.29 -9.81 4.74
C ARG A 247 5.00 -10.02 6.23
N GLU A 248 4.01 -9.34 6.75
CA GLU A 248 3.49 -9.61 8.09
C GLU A 248 2.63 -10.90 8.09
N ASN A 249 2.76 -11.73 9.11
CA ASN A 249 2.16 -13.07 9.14
C ASN A 249 0.63 -13.07 9.18
N ARG A 250 0.01 -11.99 9.64
CA ARG A 250 -1.45 -11.82 9.75
C ARG A 250 -2.06 -11.03 8.60
N ASP A 251 -1.24 -10.65 7.61
CA ASP A 251 -1.71 -10.03 6.38
C ASP A 251 -2.72 -10.90 5.65
N ALA A 252 -3.77 -10.29 5.13
CA ALA A 252 -4.75 -10.99 4.33
C ALA A 252 -4.12 -11.50 3.02
N ASP A 253 -4.08 -12.81 2.81
CA ASP A 253 -3.43 -13.46 1.66
C ASP A 253 -3.82 -12.86 0.31
N TRP A 254 -5.08 -12.51 0.15
CA TRP A 254 -5.56 -11.94 -1.10
C TRP A 254 -5.04 -10.50 -1.34
N LEU A 255 -4.79 -9.71 -0.27
CA LEU A 255 -4.14 -8.40 -0.37
C LEU A 255 -2.67 -8.57 -0.73
N VAL A 256 -1.96 -9.49 -0.07
CA VAL A 256 -0.57 -9.86 -0.42
C VAL A 256 -0.46 -10.24 -1.90
N ALA A 257 -1.40 -11.04 -2.42
CA ALA A 257 -1.43 -11.41 -3.83
C ALA A 257 -1.66 -10.21 -4.76
N LEU A 258 -2.48 -9.23 -4.36
CA LEU A 258 -2.71 -8.02 -5.16
C LEU A 258 -1.51 -7.08 -5.13
N VAL A 259 -0.87 -6.89 -3.98
CA VAL A 259 0.38 -6.12 -3.85
C VAL A 259 1.48 -6.75 -4.70
N SER A 260 1.65 -8.08 -4.63
CA SER A 260 2.62 -8.81 -5.47
C SER A 260 2.31 -8.65 -6.97
N GLN A 261 1.03 -8.66 -7.35
CA GLN A 261 0.61 -8.41 -8.74
C GLN A 261 0.90 -6.97 -9.16
N ALA A 262 0.69 -6.00 -8.28
CA ALA A 262 1.00 -4.59 -8.52
C ALA A 262 2.51 -4.38 -8.67
N ALA A 263 3.32 -4.91 -7.75
CA ALA A 263 4.78 -4.86 -7.83
C ALA A 263 5.30 -5.45 -9.15
N LYS A 264 4.76 -6.61 -9.56
CA LYS A 264 5.10 -7.25 -10.83
C LYS A 264 4.79 -6.38 -12.05
N LYS A 265 3.70 -5.62 -12.02
CA LYS A 265 3.34 -4.71 -13.11
C LYS A 265 4.43 -3.67 -13.38
N TYR A 266 5.09 -3.21 -12.33
CA TYR A 266 6.14 -2.19 -12.41
C TYR A 266 7.57 -2.77 -12.46
N GLY A 267 7.74 -4.10 -12.28
CA GLY A 267 9.04 -4.77 -12.26
C GLY A 267 9.77 -4.62 -10.91
N ASP A 268 9.00 -4.39 -9.85
CA ASP A 268 9.50 -4.05 -8.51
C ASP A 268 9.34 -5.20 -7.49
N GLU A 269 9.07 -6.44 -7.95
CA GLU A 269 8.87 -7.61 -7.08
C GLU A 269 10.03 -7.85 -6.12
N LYS A 270 11.22 -7.41 -6.50
CA LYS A 270 12.43 -7.58 -5.69
C LYS A 270 12.40 -6.80 -4.37
N TYR A 271 11.48 -5.87 -4.20
CA TYR A 271 11.35 -5.06 -2.98
C TYR A 271 10.27 -5.58 -2.03
N PHE A 272 9.48 -6.58 -2.43
CA PHE A 272 8.30 -7.01 -1.67
C PHE A 272 8.37 -8.47 -1.27
N PHE A 273 8.07 -8.74 -0.01
CA PHE A 273 7.71 -10.04 0.58
C PHE A 273 8.73 -11.17 0.44
N LYS A 274 10.03 -10.86 0.37
CA LYS A 274 11.09 -11.86 0.38
C LYS A 274 11.22 -12.56 1.73
N GLN A 275 10.87 -11.86 2.79
CA GLN A 275 10.93 -12.33 4.17
C GLN A 275 9.55 -12.23 4.81
N GLN A 276 9.32 -13.08 5.79
CA GLN A 276 8.13 -13.02 6.64
C GLN A 276 8.52 -12.65 8.04
N MET A 277 7.64 -11.91 8.71
CA MET A 277 7.84 -11.45 10.07
C MET A 277 6.52 -11.43 10.83
N GLU A 278 6.60 -11.24 12.11
CA GLU A 278 5.49 -10.91 12.98
C GLU A 278 5.81 -9.57 13.65
N VAL A 279 4.91 -8.60 13.49
CA VAL A 279 5.05 -7.28 14.10
C VAL A 279 3.71 -6.86 14.72
N GLU A 280 3.78 -6.22 15.88
CA GLU A 280 2.63 -5.55 16.48
C GLU A 280 2.56 -4.14 15.92
N ASP A 281 1.45 -3.78 15.22
CA ASP A 281 1.29 -2.52 14.56
C ASP A 281 -0.20 -2.15 14.37
N ASP A 282 -0.48 -0.99 13.80
CA ASP A 282 -1.78 -0.35 13.66
C ASP A 282 -2.81 -1.13 12.83
N HIS A 283 -2.39 -2.08 12.02
CA HIS A 283 -3.32 -2.97 11.30
C HIS A 283 -4.02 -3.96 12.26
N LEU A 284 -3.39 -4.34 13.37
CA LEU A 284 -3.89 -5.40 14.25
C LEU A 284 -5.22 -5.11 14.93
N PRO A 285 -5.52 -3.89 15.41
CA PRO A 285 -6.85 -3.58 15.93
C PRO A 285 -7.98 -3.86 14.94
N PHE A 286 -7.70 -3.75 13.64
CA PHE A 286 -8.64 -4.04 12.55
C PHE A 286 -8.67 -5.52 12.20
N VAL A 287 -7.51 -6.19 12.10
CA VAL A 287 -7.41 -7.66 11.91
C VAL A 287 -8.20 -8.40 12.97
N ARG A 288 -8.01 -8.04 14.26
CA ARG A 288 -8.71 -8.64 15.41
C ARG A 288 -10.24 -8.46 15.34
N ARG A 289 -10.74 -7.59 14.46
CA ARG A 289 -12.18 -7.35 14.20
C ARG A 289 -12.65 -7.84 12.84
N GLY A 290 -11.82 -8.63 12.15
CA GLY A 290 -12.16 -9.27 10.88
C GLY A 290 -12.14 -8.34 9.66
N VAL A 291 -11.47 -7.19 9.75
CA VAL A 291 -11.21 -6.32 8.60
C VAL A 291 -10.01 -6.89 7.83
N PRO A 292 -10.14 -7.14 6.52
CA PRO A 292 -8.98 -7.52 5.72
C PRO A 292 -7.94 -6.42 5.73
N SER A 293 -6.76 -6.72 6.27
CA SER A 293 -5.68 -5.74 6.45
C SER A 293 -4.38 -6.27 5.85
N ILE A 294 -3.51 -5.36 5.49
CA ILE A 294 -2.12 -5.61 5.11
C ILE A 294 -1.26 -4.50 5.70
N ASP A 295 -0.07 -4.89 6.16
CA ASP A 295 0.96 -4.00 6.66
C ASP A 295 2.12 -3.97 5.66
N LEU A 296 2.33 -2.82 5.03
CA LEU A 296 3.47 -2.57 4.16
C LEU A 296 4.55 -1.91 5.00
N ILE A 297 5.46 -2.73 5.52
CA ILE A 297 6.48 -2.28 6.48
C ILE A 297 7.87 -2.75 6.07
N ASP A 298 8.87 -1.89 6.25
CA ASP A 298 10.30 -2.22 6.14
C ASP A 298 11.00 -2.02 7.48
N LEU A 299 11.17 -3.13 8.22
CA LEU A 299 11.91 -3.14 9.49
C LEU A 299 13.42 -3.40 9.33
N ASN A 300 13.91 -3.63 8.12
CA ASN A 300 15.35 -3.81 7.87
C ASN A 300 16.09 -2.47 7.70
N TYR A 301 15.76 -1.49 8.52
CA TYR A 301 16.17 -0.11 8.36
C TYR A 301 17.61 0.15 8.81
N GLY A 302 18.49 0.20 7.81
CA GLY A 302 19.94 0.33 7.97
C GLY A 302 20.64 -0.95 8.43
N PRO A 303 21.98 -0.97 8.46
CA PRO A 303 22.75 -2.16 8.83
C PRO A 303 22.36 -2.70 10.21
N ASN A 304 21.86 -3.93 10.26
CA ASN A 304 21.33 -4.57 11.47
C ASN A 304 20.24 -3.73 12.18
N ASN A 305 19.37 -3.11 11.43
CA ASN A 305 18.29 -2.24 11.93
C ASN A 305 18.76 -1.08 12.80
N SER A 306 19.93 -0.50 12.47
CA SER A 306 20.61 0.48 13.33
C SER A 306 20.08 1.90 13.21
N TYR A 307 19.14 2.17 12.31
CA TYR A 307 18.52 3.49 12.17
C TYR A 307 17.17 3.56 12.89
N HIS A 308 16.47 2.44 12.99
CA HIS A 308 15.18 2.34 13.66
C HIS A 308 15.28 2.78 15.12
N HIS A 309 14.39 3.65 15.56
CA HIS A 309 14.31 4.21 16.92
C HIS A 309 15.61 4.85 17.41
N THR A 310 16.35 5.53 16.52
CA THR A 310 17.57 6.25 16.87
C THR A 310 17.59 7.65 16.22
N ASP A 311 18.52 8.50 16.69
CA ASP A 311 18.78 9.82 16.07
C ASP A 311 19.38 9.74 14.66
N LYS A 312 19.60 8.52 14.14
CA LYS A 312 20.06 8.27 12.77
C LYS A 312 18.91 8.17 11.76
N ASP A 313 17.67 8.09 12.21
CA ASP A 313 16.51 8.13 11.33
C ASP A 313 16.30 9.56 10.80
N THR A 314 16.98 9.87 9.71
CA THR A 314 17.11 11.21 9.13
C THR A 314 16.86 11.19 7.63
N MET A 315 16.55 12.35 7.04
CA MET A 315 16.19 12.52 5.62
C MET A 315 17.20 11.94 4.63
N ASP A 316 18.46 11.78 5.01
CA ASP A 316 19.49 11.18 4.14
C ASP A 316 19.38 9.64 4.06
N LYS A 317 18.50 9.01 4.84
CA LYS A 317 18.24 7.56 4.81
C LYS A 317 17.10 7.19 3.88
N ILE A 318 16.17 8.09 3.63
CA ILE A 318 15.01 7.85 2.78
C ILE A 318 15.20 8.36 1.35
N SER A 319 14.41 7.87 0.41
CA SER A 319 14.55 8.20 -1.01
C SER A 319 13.22 8.43 -1.73
N ALA A 320 13.25 9.32 -2.72
CA ALA A 320 12.14 9.49 -3.66
C ALA A 320 11.89 8.22 -4.50
N HIS A 321 12.93 7.42 -4.72
CA HIS A 321 12.82 6.19 -5.50
C HIS A 321 11.94 5.16 -4.78
N SER A 322 12.21 4.89 -3.50
CA SER A 322 11.41 3.99 -2.68
C SER A 322 9.96 4.47 -2.60
N LEU A 323 9.76 5.75 -2.29
CA LEU A 323 8.41 6.34 -2.26
C LEU A 323 7.69 6.30 -3.62
N THR A 324 8.43 6.28 -4.75
CA THR A 324 7.82 6.07 -6.09
C THR A 324 7.33 4.64 -6.22
N ILE A 325 8.15 3.66 -5.84
CA ILE A 325 7.80 2.24 -5.89
C ILE A 325 6.55 1.96 -5.06
N ASP A 326 6.54 2.42 -3.81
CA ASP A 326 5.42 2.18 -2.90
C ASP A 326 4.15 2.89 -3.37
N GLY A 327 4.27 4.13 -3.84
CA GLY A 327 3.14 4.87 -4.40
C GLY A 327 2.52 4.20 -5.62
N ASP A 328 3.36 3.71 -6.56
CA ASP A 328 2.91 2.96 -7.73
C ASP A 328 2.19 1.66 -7.33
N VAL A 329 2.78 0.90 -6.41
CA VAL A 329 2.24 -0.38 -5.95
C VAL A 329 0.94 -0.19 -5.16
N ILE A 330 0.87 0.80 -4.27
CA ILE A 330 -0.35 1.09 -3.48
C ILE A 330 -1.49 1.53 -4.40
N LEU A 331 -1.26 2.48 -5.31
CA LEU A 331 -2.30 2.96 -6.22
C LEU A 331 -2.80 1.85 -7.17
N GLU A 332 -1.90 1.00 -7.65
CA GLU A 332 -2.30 -0.16 -8.46
C GLU A 332 -3.04 -1.21 -7.63
N THR A 333 -2.64 -1.42 -6.38
CA THR A 333 -3.35 -2.33 -5.45
C THR A 333 -4.78 -1.85 -5.22
N ILE A 334 -5.00 -0.55 -4.99
CA ILE A 334 -6.35 0.04 -4.90
C ILE A 334 -7.14 -0.28 -6.17
N ARG A 335 -6.58 -0.03 -7.36
CA ARG A 335 -7.22 -0.33 -8.64
C ARG A 335 -7.56 -1.82 -8.79
N LEU A 336 -6.68 -2.71 -8.35
CA LEU A 336 -6.91 -4.16 -8.41
C LEU A 336 -8.02 -4.61 -7.45
N ILE A 337 -8.11 -4.04 -6.25
CA ILE A 337 -9.22 -4.26 -5.31
C ILE A 337 -10.55 -3.86 -5.96
N GLU A 338 -10.58 -2.75 -6.69
CA GLU A 338 -11.77 -2.24 -7.37
C GLU A 338 -12.24 -3.14 -8.51
N VAL A 339 -11.32 -3.76 -9.25
CA VAL A 339 -11.61 -4.62 -10.40
C VAL A 339 -12.02 -6.02 -9.98
N LYS A 340 -11.31 -6.61 -9.01
CA LYS A 340 -11.57 -7.99 -8.57
C LYS A 340 -12.79 -8.12 -7.65
N GLY A 341 -13.22 -7.02 -7.07
CA GLY A 341 -14.12 -7.05 -5.93
C GLY A 341 -13.43 -7.65 -4.70
N THR A 342 -14.04 -7.54 -3.55
CA THR A 342 -13.64 -8.35 -2.40
C THR A 342 -13.94 -9.78 -2.76
N GLY A 343 -12.92 -10.61 -3.00
CA GLY A 343 -13.10 -12.05 -3.21
C GLY A 343 -14.07 -12.57 -2.16
N ASN A 344 -14.93 -13.47 -2.58
CA ASN A 344 -15.95 -14.05 -1.72
C ASN A 344 -15.35 -14.34 -0.35
N ARG A 345 -15.98 -13.84 0.70
CA ARG A 345 -15.71 -14.29 2.06
C ARG A 345 -16.12 -15.77 2.07
N GLU A 346 -15.17 -16.67 1.78
CA GLU A 346 -15.33 -18.08 2.07
C GLU A 346 -15.01 -18.33 3.54
#